data_e803a316a6b1d5be8bb76a766503d54e
#
_entry.id   e803a316a6b1d5be8bb76a766503d54e
#
_cell.length_a   1.000
_cell.length_b   1.000
_cell.length_c   1.000
_cell.angle_alpha   90.00
_cell.angle_beta   90.00
_cell.angle_gamma   90.00
#
_symmetry.space_group_name_H-M   'P 1'
#
loop_
_entity.id
_entity.type
_entity.pdbx_description
1 polymer ?
#
loop_
_entity_poly.entity_id
_entity_poly.type
_entity_poly.pdbx_seq_one_letter_code
_entity_poly.pdbx_strand_id
1 'polypeptide(L)'
;MRKRRFCRIDKNGCIACGGRTFEERAVINDALASAWRLSASERADFDEREGHACATCQMSKRVRMLLWSIRRLFPASGGLRVLHFNQINYLSPALRALGDVTETCHQEGMGRGAKMGDLVNEDICQLTLPNNHFDLAIHSETLEHVFDFNKALSEVDRVLKPGGVQVYTVPLLHSRSTRQRMQRPAYGRLLDLLPRSYHGNEGEFPVVWEFGNDFFEQRKNHITELHYENYWRNKTIFTVIERKR
;
A
#
# COMPACT_ATOMS: atom_id res chain seq x y z
N MET A 1 -1.46 23.05 -0.44
CA MET A 1 -0.55 22.79 -1.57
C MET A 1 0.23 21.52 -1.26
N ARG A 2 0.14 20.46 -2.09
CA ARG A 2 0.78 19.16 -1.83
C ARG A 2 2.30 19.32 -1.90
N LYS A 3 3.01 18.83 -0.89
CA LYS A 3 4.47 18.77 -0.92
C LYS A 3 4.89 17.54 -1.74
N ARG A 4 5.48 17.75 -2.92
CA ARG A 4 6.05 16.69 -3.74
C ARG A 4 7.53 16.55 -3.39
N ARG A 5 7.97 15.35 -3.08
CA ARG A 5 9.37 15.05 -2.75
C ARG A 5 9.89 13.97 -3.68
N PHE A 6 11.06 14.21 -4.24
CA PHE A 6 11.76 13.29 -5.14
C PHE A 6 12.90 12.62 -4.40
N CYS A 7 13.12 11.35 -4.69
CA CYS A 7 14.25 10.60 -4.16
C CYS A 7 14.85 9.70 -5.25
N ARG A 8 16.09 9.26 -5.01
CA ARG A 8 16.73 8.17 -5.74
C ARG A 8 17.07 7.10 -4.70
N ILE A 9 16.20 6.11 -4.59
CA ILE A 9 16.29 5.09 -3.53
C ILE A 9 17.44 4.10 -3.74
N ASP A 10 17.94 3.98 -4.97
CA ASP A 10 18.99 3.00 -5.32
C ASP A 10 20.39 3.61 -5.48
N LYS A 11 20.58 4.93 -5.31
CA LYS A 11 21.84 5.61 -5.56
C LYS A 11 23.01 5.09 -4.70
N ASN A 12 22.73 4.69 -3.46
CA ASN A 12 23.72 4.23 -2.49
C ASN A 12 23.50 2.77 -2.06
N GLY A 13 22.73 1.99 -2.84
CA GLY A 13 22.32 0.64 -2.49
C GLY A 13 20.95 0.59 -1.82
N CYS A 14 20.54 -0.61 -1.41
CA CYS A 14 19.25 -0.85 -0.80
C CYS A 14 19.14 -0.12 0.54
N ILE A 15 18.14 0.74 0.67
CA ILE A 15 17.88 1.50 1.90
C ILE A 15 17.58 0.61 3.11
N ALA A 16 17.11 -0.62 2.89
CA ALA A 16 16.79 -1.54 3.99
C ALA A 16 18.02 -2.25 4.55
N CYS A 17 18.89 -2.79 3.66
CA CYS A 17 19.98 -3.69 4.05
C CYS A 17 21.36 -3.27 3.50
N GLY A 18 21.47 -2.20 2.73
CA GLY A 18 22.72 -1.76 2.10
C GLY A 18 23.18 -2.57 0.89
N GLY A 19 22.46 -3.64 0.51
CA GLY A 19 22.78 -4.49 -0.63
C GLY A 19 22.86 -3.69 -1.93
N ARG A 20 23.82 -4.02 -2.80
CA ARG A 20 24.05 -3.27 -4.05
C ARG A 20 23.62 -4.02 -5.30
N THR A 21 23.18 -5.26 -5.17
CA THR A 21 22.71 -6.09 -6.27
C THR A 21 21.18 -6.09 -6.28
N PHE A 22 20.62 -5.87 -7.46
CA PHE A 22 19.18 -5.85 -7.69
C PHE A 22 18.83 -6.85 -8.79
N GLU A 23 17.67 -7.45 -8.68
CA GLU A 23 17.11 -8.38 -9.65
C GLU A 23 15.93 -7.71 -10.35
N GLU A 24 15.75 -8.03 -11.62
CA GLU A 24 14.59 -7.61 -12.40
C GLU A 24 13.77 -8.87 -12.75
N ARG A 25 12.48 -8.84 -12.44
CA ARG A 25 11.55 -9.94 -12.69
C ARG A 25 10.30 -9.39 -13.37
N ALA A 26 9.82 -10.06 -14.39
CA ALA A 26 8.48 -9.80 -14.90
C ALA A 26 7.46 -10.33 -13.89
N VAL A 27 6.63 -9.44 -13.35
CA VAL A 27 5.58 -9.80 -12.36
C VAL A 27 4.20 -9.81 -13.01
N ILE A 28 4.03 -9.12 -14.15
CA ILE A 28 2.78 -9.09 -14.90
C ILE A 28 2.83 -10.15 -16.00
N ASN A 29 2.08 -11.24 -15.84
CA ASN A 29 1.90 -12.22 -16.90
C ASN A 29 0.94 -11.74 -18.00
N ASP A 30 0.88 -12.45 -19.12
CA ASP A 30 0.08 -12.03 -20.27
C ASP A 30 -1.44 -12.08 -19.98
N ALA A 31 -1.90 -13.02 -19.16
CA ALA A 31 -3.30 -13.12 -18.77
C ALA A 31 -3.73 -11.90 -17.95
N LEU A 32 -2.92 -11.48 -16.97
CA LEU A 32 -3.19 -10.30 -16.16
C LEU A 32 -3.10 -9.01 -17.00
N ALA A 33 -2.07 -8.90 -17.86
CA ALA A 33 -1.94 -7.77 -18.78
C ALA A 33 -3.16 -7.62 -19.69
N SER A 34 -3.68 -8.73 -20.21
CA SER A 34 -4.88 -8.77 -21.03
C SER A 34 -6.15 -8.41 -20.23
N ALA A 35 -6.35 -9.01 -19.06
CA ALA A 35 -7.51 -8.75 -18.19
C ALA A 35 -7.59 -7.29 -17.75
N TRP A 36 -6.46 -6.64 -17.54
CA TRP A 36 -6.35 -5.24 -17.17
C TRP A 36 -6.21 -4.32 -18.38
N ARG A 37 -6.09 -4.86 -19.59
CA ARG A 37 -5.85 -4.12 -20.84
C ARG A 37 -4.68 -3.17 -20.69
N LEU A 38 -3.56 -3.66 -20.13
CA LEU A 38 -2.36 -2.87 -19.93
C LEU A 38 -1.67 -2.62 -21.27
N SER A 39 -1.25 -1.39 -21.49
CA SER A 39 -0.25 -1.06 -22.52
C SER A 39 1.11 -1.64 -22.15
N ALA A 40 2.00 -1.76 -23.13
CA ALA A 40 3.38 -2.20 -22.89
C ALA A 40 4.11 -1.32 -21.85
N SER A 41 3.86 -0.01 -21.88
CA SER A 41 4.45 0.93 -20.91
C SER A 41 3.90 0.74 -19.49
N GLU A 42 2.59 0.52 -19.34
CA GLU A 42 2.00 0.25 -18.03
C GLU A 42 2.50 -1.07 -17.44
N ARG A 43 2.62 -2.12 -18.28
CA ARG A 43 3.21 -3.39 -17.87
C ARG A 43 4.65 -3.19 -17.38
N ALA A 44 5.46 -2.47 -18.14
CA ALA A 44 6.85 -2.17 -17.75
C ALA A 44 6.93 -1.37 -16.43
N ASP A 45 6.00 -0.42 -16.21
CA ASP A 45 5.92 0.33 -14.95
C ASP A 45 5.61 -0.58 -13.75
N PHE A 46 4.72 -1.56 -13.91
CA PHE A 46 4.45 -2.56 -12.87
C PHE A 46 5.65 -3.46 -12.61
N ASP A 47 6.30 -3.96 -13.67
CA ASP A 47 7.49 -4.80 -13.57
C ASP A 47 8.63 -4.04 -12.88
N GLU A 48 8.85 -2.76 -13.19
CA GLU A 48 9.82 -1.93 -12.49
C GLU A 48 9.47 -1.75 -11.01
N ARG A 49 8.21 -1.47 -10.70
CA ARG A 49 7.74 -1.20 -9.34
C ARG A 49 7.85 -2.42 -8.42
N GLU A 50 7.38 -3.56 -8.89
CA GLU A 50 7.27 -4.78 -8.11
C GLU A 50 8.38 -5.78 -8.39
N GLY A 51 8.85 -5.85 -9.64
CA GLY A 51 9.84 -6.82 -10.07
C GLY A 51 11.29 -6.39 -9.81
N HIS A 52 11.58 -5.08 -9.72
CA HIS A 52 12.92 -4.61 -9.36
C HIS A 52 13.14 -4.72 -7.85
N ALA A 53 13.74 -5.82 -7.40
CA ALA A 53 13.92 -6.16 -6.01
C ALA A 53 15.41 -6.22 -5.61
N CYS A 54 15.70 -5.91 -4.34
CA CYS A 54 17.04 -6.12 -3.78
C CYS A 54 17.34 -7.61 -3.67
N ALA A 55 18.45 -8.09 -4.25
CA ALA A 55 18.83 -9.51 -4.20
C ALA A 55 19.06 -10.04 -2.77
N THR A 56 19.43 -9.15 -1.84
CA THR A 56 19.71 -9.54 -0.44
C THR A 56 18.46 -9.62 0.41
N CYS A 57 17.61 -8.57 0.44
CA CYS A 57 16.45 -8.51 1.33
C CYS A 57 15.11 -8.66 0.60
N GLN A 58 15.12 -8.87 -0.70
CA GLN A 58 13.95 -9.09 -1.55
C GLN A 58 12.91 -7.95 -1.58
N MET A 59 13.19 -6.79 -0.97
CA MET A 59 12.29 -5.65 -1.05
C MET A 59 12.17 -5.14 -2.48
N SER A 60 10.95 -5.06 -2.99
CA SER A 60 10.64 -4.42 -4.26
C SER A 60 10.92 -2.91 -4.21
N LYS A 61 11.01 -2.29 -5.36
CA LYS A 61 11.26 -0.85 -5.45
C LYS A 61 10.17 -0.03 -4.74
N ARG A 62 8.91 -0.45 -4.85
CA ARG A 62 7.78 0.13 -4.13
C ARG A 62 7.96 0.07 -2.61
N VAL A 63 8.33 -1.10 -2.07
CA VAL A 63 8.51 -1.27 -0.61
C VAL A 63 9.72 -0.46 -0.11
N ARG A 64 10.81 -0.36 -0.91
CA ARG A 64 11.94 0.51 -0.58
C ARG A 64 11.54 1.98 -0.55
N MET A 65 10.69 2.42 -1.48
CA MET A 65 10.13 3.79 -1.50
C MET A 65 9.27 4.07 -0.25
N LEU A 66 8.44 3.11 0.14
CA LEU A 66 7.63 3.18 1.35
C LEU A 66 8.54 3.34 2.59
N LEU A 67 9.55 2.50 2.73
CA LEU A 67 10.53 2.59 3.83
C LEU A 67 11.31 3.91 3.82
N TRP A 68 11.69 4.41 2.64
CA TRP A 68 12.35 5.71 2.52
C TRP A 68 11.45 6.83 3.05
N SER A 69 10.16 6.80 2.69
CA SER A 69 9.17 7.77 3.15
C SER A 69 9.01 7.74 4.67
N ILE A 70 8.92 6.55 5.26
CA ILE A 70 8.80 6.35 6.70
C ILE A 70 10.04 6.91 7.43
N ARG A 71 11.26 6.55 6.99
CA ARG A 71 12.50 7.07 7.60
C ARG A 71 12.65 8.58 7.48
N ARG A 72 12.10 9.17 6.44
CA ARG A 72 12.11 10.61 6.26
C ARG A 72 11.13 11.33 7.18
N LEU A 73 9.98 10.72 7.46
CA LEU A 73 8.98 11.26 8.39
C LEU A 73 9.42 11.10 9.84
N PHE A 74 10.13 10.01 10.13
CA PHE A 74 10.58 9.63 11.47
C PHE A 74 12.10 9.39 11.48
N PRO A 75 12.92 10.45 11.38
CA PRO A 75 14.38 10.32 11.31
C PRO A 75 15.01 9.90 12.65
N ALA A 76 14.38 10.25 13.78
CA ALA A 76 14.75 9.77 15.11
C ALA A 76 13.80 8.63 15.48
N SER A 77 14.30 7.43 15.56
CA SER A 77 13.53 6.23 15.84
C SER A 77 13.49 5.91 17.33
N GLY A 78 12.37 5.39 17.80
CA GLY A 78 12.15 4.85 19.13
C GLY A 78 10.79 5.25 19.70
N GLY A 79 10.09 4.29 20.30
CA GLY A 79 8.88 4.51 21.07
C GLY A 79 7.61 4.80 20.29
N LEU A 80 7.61 4.67 18.95
CA LEU A 80 6.39 4.80 18.16
C LEU A 80 5.49 3.58 18.37
N ARG A 81 4.18 3.80 18.36
CA ARG A 81 3.17 2.75 18.17
C ARG A 81 2.82 2.68 16.70
N VAL A 82 3.16 1.57 16.07
CA VAL A 82 3.03 1.36 14.62
C VAL A 82 1.96 0.34 14.35
N LEU A 83 1.04 0.64 13.44
CA LEU A 83 0.07 -0.29 12.90
C LEU A 83 0.48 -0.67 11.48
N HIS A 84 0.67 -1.95 11.23
CA HIS A 84 1.10 -2.47 9.94
C HIS A 84 0.08 -3.48 9.40
N PHE A 85 -0.61 -3.09 8.32
CA PHE A 85 -1.60 -3.94 7.67
C PHE A 85 -0.96 -4.87 6.65
N ASN A 86 -1.49 -6.11 6.57
CA ASN A 86 -1.10 -7.10 5.57
C ASN A 86 0.41 -7.30 5.52
N GLN A 87 0.94 -7.82 6.61
CA GLN A 87 2.36 -8.02 6.89
C GLN A 87 3.27 -8.13 5.65
N ILE A 88 4.09 -7.13 5.44
CA ILE A 88 5.17 -7.17 4.45
C ILE A 88 6.41 -7.68 5.17
N ASN A 89 6.69 -8.98 5.08
CA ASN A 89 7.72 -9.66 5.87
C ASN A 89 9.09 -8.95 5.92
N TYR A 90 9.52 -8.38 4.80
CA TYR A 90 10.80 -7.68 4.71
C TYR A 90 10.78 -6.27 5.33
N LEU A 91 9.60 -5.66 5.48
CA LEU A 91 9.44 -4.33 6.08
C LEU A 91 9.37 -4.41 7.61
N SER A 92 8.78 -5.47 8.17
CA SER A 92 8.55 -5.65 9.60
C SER A 92 9.79 -5.43 10.48
N PRO A 93 11.01 -5.96 10.16
CA PRO A 93 12.19 -5.69 10.95
C PRO A 93 12.57 -4.20 11.02
N ALA A 94 12.39 -3.47 9.91
CA ALA A 94 12.66 -2.04 9.87
C ALA A 94 11.63 -1.23 10.66
N LEU A 95 10.38 -1.69 10.73
CA LEU A 95 9.33 -1.06 11.53
C LEU A 95 9.53 -1.29 13.02
N ARG A 96 9.95 -2.50 13.44
CA ARG A 96 10.28 -2.81 14.84
C ARG A 96 11.41 -1.94 15.39
N ALA A 97 12.32 -1.48 14.53
CA ALA A 97 13.32 -0.49 14.92
C ALA A 97 12.74 0.89 15.26
N LEU A 98 11.50 1.20 14.84
CA LEU A 98 10.82 2.45 15.16
C LEU A 98 10.06 2.40 16.48
N GLY A 99 9.68 1.21 16.97
CA GLY A 99 8.93 1.05 18.20
C GLY A 99 8.10 -0.22 18.27
N ASP A 100 6.97 -0.13 18.96
CA ASP A 100 6.03 -1.23 19.13
C ASP A 100 5.14 -1.39 17.89
N VAL A 101 5.13 -2.57 17.27
CA VAL A 101 4.44 -2.84 16.02
C VAL A 101 3.29 -3.82 16.23
N THR A 102 2.08 -3.36 15.98
CA THR A 102 0.90 -4.22 15.82
C THR A 102 0.79 -4.60 14.34
N GLU A 103 0.99 -5.87 14.05
CA GLU A 103 0.85 -6.42 12.69
C GLU A 103 -0.52 -7.07 12.53
N THR A 104 -1.21 -6.75 11.43
CA THR A 104 -2.55 -7.28 11.15
C THR A 104 -2.58 -8.05 9.84
N CYS A 105 -3.56 -8.92 9.72
CA CYS A 105 -3.94 -9.59 8.47
C CYS A 105 -5.47 -9.56 8.34
N HIS A 106 -5.98 -9.94 7.19
CA HIS A 106 -7.40 -10.17 7.00
C HIS A 106 -7.63 -11.62 6.56
N GLN A 107 -8.39 -12.36 7.35
CA GLN A 107 -8.83 -13.70 7.01
C GLN A 107 -10.37 -13.79 7.13
N GLU A 108 -11.00 -14.05 6.00
CA GLU A 108 -12.44 -14.19 5.93
C GLU A 108 -12.91 -15.39 6.82
N GLY A 109 -14.04 -15.21 7.48
CA GLY A 109 -14.59 -16.24 8.39
C GLY A 109 -14.00 -16.25 9.80
N MET A 110 -12.92 -15.52 10.05
CA MET A 110 -12.35 -15.35 11.39
C MET A 110 -12.87 -14.07 12.05
N GLY A 111 -13.12 -14.11 13.36
CA GLY A 111 -13.55 -12.95 14.14
C GLY A 111 -12.49 -11.83 14.11
N ARG A 112 -12.93 -10.58 13.95
CA ARG A 112 -12.06 -9.40 14.05
C ARG A 112 -11.49 -9.28 15.46
N GLY A 113 -10.23 -8.88 15.59
CA GLY A 113 -9.49 -8.83 16.85
C GLY A 113 -8.93 -10.20 17.30
N ALA A 114 -9.24 -11.29 16.58
CA ALA A 114 -8.71 -12.61 16.91
C ALA A 114 -7.19 -12.67 16.62
N LYS A 115 -6.45 -13.31 17.51
CA LYS A 115 -5.00 -13.49 17.36
C LYS A 115 -4.69 -14.68 16.44
N MET A 116 -3.74 -14.51 15.57
CA MET A 116 -3.17 -15.51 14.67
C MET A 116 -1.63 -15.53 14.83
N GLY A 117 -1.16 -16.19 15.90
CA GLY A 117 0.24 -16.05 16.30
C GLY A 117 0.55 -14.61 16.71
N ASP A 118 1.50 -13.98 16.02
CA ASP A 118 1.88 -12.57 16.24
C ASP A 118 0.98 -11.56 15.51
N LEU A 119 0.06 -12.04 14.67
CA LEU A 119 -0.84 -11.21 13.90
C LEU A 119 -2.20 -11.07 14.59
N VAL A 120 -2.88 -9.96 14.28
CA VAL A 120 -4.28 -9.74 14.67
C VAL A 120 -5.15 -9.73 13.42
N ASN A 121 -6.24 -10.51 13.42
CA ASN A 121 -7.19 -10.51 12.31
C ASN A 121 -8.04 -9.25 12.36
N GLU A 122 -7.94 -8.38 11.35
CA GLU A 122 -8.68 -7.13 11.28
C GLU A 122 -9.28 -6.89 9.89
N ASP A 123 -10.44 -6.28 9.87
CA ASP A 123 -10.98 -5.65 8.66
C ASP A 123 -10.63 -4.18 8.69
N ILE A 124 -9.83 -3.72 7.74
CA ILE A 124 -9.42 -2.31 7.65
C ILE A 124 -10.62 -1.34 7.56
N CYS A 125 -11.78 -1.80 7.08
CA CYS A 125 -13.02 -1.01 7.06
C CYS A 125 -13.75 -0.96 8.41
N GLN A 126 -13.36 -1.80 9.37
CA GLN A 126 -14.01 -1.87 10.69
C GLN A 126 -13.07 -2.46 11.75
N LEU A 127 -12.09 -1.66 12.17
CA LEU A 127 -11.06 -2.06 13.13
C LEU A 127 -11.61 -2.22 14.54
N THR A 128 -11.15 -3.26 15.25
CA THR A 128 -11.42 -3.42 16.69
C THR A 128 -10.46 -2.61 17.55
N LEU A 129 -9.45 -2.02 16.95
CA LEU A 129 -8.39 -1.27 17.61
C LEU A 129 -8.89 0.07 18.20
N PRO A 130 -8.29 0.54 19.31
CA PRO A 130 -8.75 1.74 20.02
C PRO A 130 -8.48 3.03 19.20
N ASN A 131 -9.31 4.05 19.47
CA ASN A 131 -9.11 5.40 18.92
C ASN A 131 -7.80 6.02 19.41
N ASN A 132 -7.19 6.89 18.60
CA ASN A 132 -6.05 7.74 19.01
C ASN A 132 -4.90 6.95 19.65
N HIS A 133 -4.56 5.81 19.09
CA HIS A 133 -3.60 4.90 19.69
C HIS A 133 -2.25 4.86 18.97
N PHE A 134 -2.24 4.93 17.63
CA PHE A 134 -1.03 4.76 16.83
C PHE A 134 -0.44 6.09 16.38
N ASP A 135 0.88 6.14 16.29
CA ASP A 135 1.63 7.27 15.75
C ASP A 135 1.78 7.15 14.23
N LEU A 136 1.87 5.90 13.75
CA LEU A 136 2.07 5.57 12.34
C LEU A 136 1.21 4.37 11.96
N ALA A 137 0.47 4.47 10.86
CA ALA A 137 -0.21 3.35 10.22
C ALA A 137 0.32 3.15 8.81
N ILE A 138 0.53 1.90 8.42
CA ILE A 138 1.12 1.54 7.12
C ILE A 138 0.24 0.48 6.46
N HIS A 139 -0.16 0.74 5.23
CA HIS A 139 -0.78 -0.26 4.36
C HIS A 139 -0.28 -0.09 2.92
N SER A 140 -0.17 -1.17 2.20
CA SER A 140 0.42 -1.15 0.88
C SER A 140 -0.29 -2.15 -0.01
N GLU A 141 -0.81 -1.66 -1.14
CA GLU A 141 -1.59 -2.48 -2.07
C GLU A 141 -2.72 -3.22 -1.33
N THR A 142 -3.53 -2.46 -0.59
CA THR A 142 -4.61 -2.98 0.25
C THR A 142 -5.97 -2.43 -0.17
N LEU A 143 -6.01 -1.13 -0.52
CA LEU A 143 -7.27 -0.41 -0.77
C LEU A 143 -8.00 -0.91 -2.01
N GLU A 144 -7.30 -1.48 -2.97
CA GLU A 144 -7.88 -2.06 -4.18
C GLU A 144 -8.70 -3.33 -3.90
N HIS A 145 -8.52 -3.94 -2.72
CA HIS A 145 -9.21 -5.16 -2.31
C HIS A 145 -10.45 -4.92 -1.46
N VAL A 146 -10.69 -3.70 -1.00
CA VAL A 146 -11.82 -3.37 -0.13
C VAL A 146 -12.97 -2.71 -0.91
N PHE A 147 -14.21 -2.98 -0.53
CA PHE A 147 -15.37 -2.41 -1.22
C PHE A 147 -15.54 -0.91 -0.96
N ASP A 148 -15.15 -0.43 0.21
CA ASP A 148 -15.22 0.99 0.60
C ASP A 148 -13.85 1.46 1.11
N PHE A 149 -13.00 1.93 0.20
CA PHE A 149 -11.67 2.42 0.55
C PHE A 149 -11.72 3.75 1.33
N ASN A 150 -12.78 4.55 1.21
CA ASN A 150 -12.94 5.76 2.02
C ASN A 150 -13.24 5.39 3.48
N LYS A 151 -14.05 4.36 3.71
CA LYS A 151 -14.30 3.82 5.04
C LYS A 151 -13.02 3.26 5.66
N ALA A 152 -12.24 2.50 4.88
CA ALA A 152 -10.95 1.99 5.32
C ALA A 152 -10.01 3.11 5.78
N LEU A 153 -9.83 4.14 4.95
CA LEU A 153 -8.99 5.30 5.28
C LEU A 153 -9.50 6.07 6.51
N SER A 154 -10.83 6.17 6.69
CA SER A 154 -11.44 6.80 7.86
C SER A 154 -11.22 5.99 9.14
N GLU A 155 -11.25 4.66 9.08
CA GLU A 155 -10.96 3.79 10.22
C GLU A 155 -9.48 3.87 10.61
N VAL A 156 -8.57 3.89 9.63
CA VAL A 156 -7.15 4.13 9.89
C VAL A 156 -6.94 5.49 10.55
N ASP A 157 -7.60 6.55 10.06
CA ASP A 157 -7.55 7.87 10.69
C ASP A 157 -8.08 7.85 12.13
N ARG A 158 -9.17 7.13 12.39
CA ARG A 158 -9.75 6.99 13.74
C ARG A 158 -8.75 6.44 14.76
N VAL A 159 -8.00 5.42 14.39
CA VAL A 159 -7.05 4.76 15.31
C VAL A 159 -5.73 5.51 15.44
N LEU A 160 -5.41 6.42 14.53
CA LEU A 160 -4.26 7.32 14.64
C LEU A 160 -4.47 8.35 15.74
N LYS A 161 -3.41 8.73 16.43
CA LYS A 161 -3.37 9.89 17.35
C LYS A 161 -3.54 11.19 16.56
N PRO A 162 -3.99 12.30 17.19
CA PRO A 162 -3.86 13.62 16.60
C PRO A 162 -2.39 13.87 16.18
N GLY A 163 -2.19 14.31 14.94
CA GLY A 163 -0.86 14.43 14.34
C GLY A 163 -0.23 13.14 13.84
N GLY A 164 -0.82 11.99 14.13
CA GLY A 164 -0.41 10.68 13.60
C GLY A 164 -0.51 10.62 12.09
N VAL A 165 0.18 9.66 11.47
CA VAL A 165 0.36 9.61 10.02
C VAL A 165 -0.01 8.24 9.48
N GLN A 166 -0.80 8.20 8.39
CA GLN A 166 -0.88 7.01 7.55
C GLN A 166 0.01 7.17 6.32
N VAL A 167 0.73 6.10 6.00
CA VAL A 167 1.68 6.03 4.87
C VAL A 167 1.33 4.81 4.04
N TYR A 168 0.98 5.03 2.77
CA TYR A 168 0.45 3.92 1.97
C TYR A 168 0.75 4.02 0.48
N THR A 169 0.53 2.91 -0.23
CA THR A 169 0.57 2.82 -1.68
C THR A 169 -0.71 2.19 -2.22
N VAL A 170 -1.02 2.48 -3.47
CA VAL A 170 -2.07 1.82 -4.26
C VAL A 170 -1.53 1.53 -5.66
N PRO A 171 -2.00 0.45 -6.32
CA PRO A 171 -1.65 0.20 -7.72
C PRO A 171 -2.34 1.23 -8.61
N LEU A 172 -1.57 2.15 -9.20
CA LEU A 172 -2.11 3.24 -9.98
C LEU A 172 -1.90 3.01 -11.48
N LEU A 173 -2.96 3.19 -12.26
CA LEU A 173 -2.95 3.20 -13.72
C LEU A 173 -3.10 4.64 -14.21
N HIS A 174 -2.00 5.24 -14.67
CA HIS A 174 -1.98 6.67 -15.03
C HIS A 174 -2.76 7.01 -16.30
N SER A 175 -3.03 6.02 -17.15
CA SER A 175 -3.69 6.22 -18.44
C SER A 175 -5.22 6.37 -18.36
N ARG A 176 -5.79 6.13 -17.19
CA ARG A 176 -7.27 6.06 -17.02
C ARG A 176 -7.75 6.65 -15.69
N SER A 177 -9.08 6.82 -15.58
CA SER A 177 -9.73 7.18 -14.33
C SER A 177 -9.95 5.95 -13.45
N THR A 178 -10.10 6.17 -12.14
CA THR A 178 -10.47 5.15 -11.17
C THR A 178 -11.80 4.52 -11.53
N ARG A 179 -11.88 3.19 -11.47
CA ARG A 179 -13.10 2.43 -11.75
C ARG A 179 -13.26 1.26 -10.80
N GLN A 180 -14.50 0.94 -10.50
CA GLN A 180 -14.85 -0.20 -9.67
C GLN A 180 -15.00 -1.44 -10.54
N ARG A 181 -14.41 -2.56 -10.14
CA ARG A 181 -14.54 -3.86 -10.82
C ARG A 181 -15.64 -4.72 -10.22
N MET A 182 -15.84 -4.60 -8.91
CA MET A 182 -16.82 -5.39 -8.17
C MET A 182 -17.59 -4.48 -7.22
N GLN A 183 -18.88 -4.78 -7.04
CA GLN A 183 -19.74 -4.07 -6.11
C GLN A 183 -20.39 -5.04 -5.13
N ARG A 184 -20.46 -4.64 -3.86
CA ARG A 184 -21.26 -5.33 -2.83
C ARG A 184 -22.55 -4.54 -2.61
N PRO A 185 -23.67 -4.95 -3.17
CA PRO A 185 -24.94 -4.30 -2.91
C PRO A 185 -25.38 -4.56 -1.46
N ALA A 186 -26.29 -3.73 -0.93
CA ALA A 186 -26.85 -3.92 0.41
C ALA A 186 -27.57 -5.28 0.56
N TYR A 187 -28.14 -5.77 -0.53
CA TYR A 187 -28.83 -7.06 -0.61
C TYR A 187 -28.41 -7.80 -1.88
N GLY A 188 -28.32 -9.14 -1.79
CA GLY A 188 -28.05 -10.00 -2.95
C GLY A 188 -26.58 -10.43 -3.05
N ARG A 189 -26.20 -10.88 -4.26
CA ARG A 189 -24.86 -11.38 -4.56
C ARG A 189 -23.95 -10.25 -4.99
N LEU A 190 -22.63 -10.48 -4.84
CA LEU A 190 -21.61 -9.60 -5.42
C LEU A 190 -21.86 -9.43 -6.92
N LEU A 191 -21.72 -8.20 -7.40
CA LEU A 191 -21.86 -7.84 -8.81
C LEU A 191 -20.48 -7.61 -9.41
N ASP A 192 -20.21 -8.29 -10.51
CA ASP A 192 -19.03 -8.06 -11.33
C ASP A 192 -19.36 -6.97 -12.36
N LEU A 193 -18.76 -5.78 -12.18
CA LEU A 193 -18.91 -4.65 -13.12
C LEU A 193 -17.92 -4.77 -14.27
N LEU A 194 -16.81 -5.45 -14.05
CA LEU A 194 -15.76 -5.80 -15.01
C LEU A 194 -15.33 -7.25 -14.78
N PRO A 195 -14.68 -7.90 -15.76
CA PRO A 195 -14.12 -9.24 -15.56
C PRO A 195 -13.29 -9.31 -14.27
N ARG A 196 -13.47 -10.37 -13.49
CA ARG A 196 -12.72 -10.54 -12.23
C ARG A 196 -11.22 -10.51 -12.48
N SER A 197 -10.51 -9.97 -11.53
CA SER A 197 -9.06 -9.94 -11.50
C SER A 197 -8.58 -10.20 -10.08
N TYR A 198 -7.41 -10.79 -9.96
CA TYR A 198 -6.83 -11.22 -8.70
C TYR A 198 -5.37 -10.81 -8.64
N HIS A 199 -4.88 -10.48 -7.43
CA HIS A 199 -3.46 -10.45 -7.16
C HIS A 199 -3.05 -11.82 -6.60
N GLY A 200 -2.12 -12.52 -7.25
CA GLY A 200 -1.78 -13.91 -6.92
C GLY A 200 -2.50 -14.92 -7.83
N ASN A 201 -2.91 -16.06 -7.28
CA ASN A 201 -3.65 -17.10 -8.00
C ASN A 201 -5.12 -16.74 -8.17
N GLU A 202 -5.81 -17.46 -9.07
CA GLU A 202 -7.25 -17.30 -9.24
C GLU A 202 -7.98 -17.59 -7.92
N GLY A 203 -8.84 -16.65 -7.50
CA GLY A 203 -9.58 -16.72 -6.24
C GLY A 203 -8.88 -16.06 -5.05
N GLU A 204 -7.58 -15.76 -5.16
CA GLU A 204 -6.85 -15.02 -4.12
C GLU A 204 -6.92 -13.51 -4.37
N PHE A 205 -7.11 -12.72 -3.32
CA PHE A 205 -7.06 -11.26 -3.34
C PHE A 205 -7.79 -10.61 -4.52
N PRO A 206 -9.15 -10.71 -4.60
CA PRO A 206 -9.92 -10.11 -5.67
C PRO A 206 -9.73 -8.60 -5.71
N VAL A 207 -9.55 -8.05 -6.90
CA VAL A 207 -9.39 -6.62 -7.12
C VAL A 207 -10.77 -5.99 -7.26
N VAL A 208 -11.11 -5.10 -6.34
CA VAL A 208 -12.38 -4.34 -6.33
C VAL A 208 -12.23 -3.02 -7.07
N TRP A 209 -11.07 -2.38 -6.96
CA TRP A 209 -10.79 -1.06 -7.55
C TRP A 209 -9.56 -1.07 -8.45
N GLU A 210 -9.67 -0.46 -9.60
CA GLU A 210 -8.54 0.01 -10.39
C GLU A 210 -8.39 1.51 -10.17
N PHE A 211 -7.36 1.91 -9.45
CA PHE A 211 -7.10 3.32 -9.19
C PHE A 211 -6.43 3.99 -10.40
N GLY A 212 -6.97 5.12 -10.80
CA GLY A 212 -6.49 5.93 -11.90
C GLY A 212 -5.92 7.28 -11.47
N ASN A 213 -5.63 8.14 -12.44
CA ASN A 213 -5.05 9.47 -12.21
C ASN A 213 -5.85 10.35 -11.26
N ASP A 214 -7.16 10.19 -11.25
CA ASP A 214 -8.11 10.95 -10.43
C ASP A 214 -8.09 10.58 -8.94
N PHE A 215 -7.42 9.48 -8.57
CA PHE A 215 -7.26 9.09 -7.17
C PHE A 215 -6.70 10.23 -6.32
N PHE A 216 -5.66 10.92 -6.79
CA PHE A 216 -5.06 12.03 -6.06
C PHE A 216 -5.99 13.25 -5.97
N GLU A 217 -6.87 13.46 -6.95
CA GLU A 217 -7.87 14.51 -6.90
C GLU A 217 -9.00 14.18 -5.90
N GLN A 218 -9.45 12.92 -5.90
CA GLN A 218 -10.44 12.44 -4.93
C GLN A 218 -9.94 12.58 -3.49
N ARG A 219 -8.63 12.44 -3.27
CA ARG A 219 -7.97 12.53 -1.95
C ARG A 219 -7.28 13.86 -1.65
N LYS A 220 -7.42 14.89 -2.50
CA LYS A 220 -6.62 16.13 -2.43
C LYS A 220 -6.68 16.87 -1.10
N ASN A 221 -7.80 16.78 -0.38
CA ASN A 221 -8.00 17.46 0.90
C ASN A 221 -7.40 16.71 2.10
N HIS A 222 -7.06 15.42 1.91
CA HIS A 222 -6.50 14.53 2.94
C HIS A 222 -5.00 14.37 2.77
N ILE A 223 -4.52 14.25 1.54
CA ILE A 223 -3.09 14.05 1.26
C ILE A 223 -2.28 15.25 1.72
N THR A 224 -1.37 15.04 2.67
CA THR A 224 -0.44 16.07 3.16
C THR A 224 0.85 16.10 2.36
N GLU A 225 1.40 14.95 2.02
CA GLU A 225 2.61 14.83 1.19
C GLU A 225 2.46 13.68 0.18
N LEU A 226 3.12 13.83 -0.97
CA LEU A 226 3.34 12.75 -1.93
C LEU A 226 4.84 12.61 -2.14
N HIS A 227 5.36 11.42 -1.93
CA HIS A 227 6.74 11.07 -2.22
C HIS A 227 6.78 10.28 -3.52
N TYR A 228 7.67 10.66 -4.43
CA TYR A 228 7.87 9.99 -5.71
C TYR A 228 9.34 9.57 -5.87
N GLU A 229 9.58 8.40 -6.44
CA GLU A 229 10.84 8.13 -7.09
C GLU A 229 10.77 8.67 -8.52
N ASN A 230 11.65 9.57 -8.88
CA ASN A 230 11.82 10.08 -10.24
C ASN A 230 10.49 10.40 -10.97
N TYR A 231 9.71 11.31 -10.42
CA TYR A 231 8.40 11.76 -10.93
C TYR A 231 8.30 11.93 -12.46
N TRP A 232 9.41 12.32 -13.12
CA TRP A 232 9.45 12.56 -14.56
C TRP A 232 9.54 11.29 -15.40
N ARG A 233 10.11 10.23 -14.85
CA ARG A 233 10.27 8.94 -15.55
C ARG A 233 9.21 7.92 -15.18
N ASN A 234 8.92 7.80 -13.88
CA ASN A 234 7.99 6.79 -13.38
C ASN A 234 7.11 7.37 -12.28
N LYS A 235 5.86 7.66 -12.63
CA LYS A 235 4.86 8.20 -11.70
C LYS A 235 4.18 7.13 -10.85
N THR A 236 4.42 5.87 -11.13
CA THR A 236 3.79 4.75 -10.43
C THR A 236 4.48 4.37 -9.13
N ILE A 237 5.76 4.76 -8.98
CA ILE A 237 6.51 4.54 -7.74
C ILE A 237 6.34 5.75 -6.85
N PHE A 238 5.39 5.68 -5.96
CA PHE A 238 5.03 6.76 -5.05
C PHE A 238 4.61 6.22 -3.68
N THR A 239 4.57 7.13 -2.71
CA THR A 239 3.99 6.90 -1.39
C THR A 239 3.08 8.06 -1.05
N VAL A 240 1.87 7.76 -0.60
CA VAL A 240 0.89 8.73 -0.12
C VAL A 240 1.04 8.89 1.39
N ILE A 241 1.02 10.13 1.86
CA ILE A 241 1.09 10.48 3.27
C ILE A 241 -0.14 11.34 3.60
N GLU A 242 -0.93 10.87 4.55
CA GLU A 242 -2.03 11.63 5.14
C GLU A 242 -1.77 11.77 6.64
N ARG A 243 -1.96 12.97 7.16
CA ARG A 243 -1.77 13.28 8.57
C ARG A 243 -3.11 13.60 9.22
N LYS A 244 -3.42 12.92 10.31
CA LYS A 244 -4.59 13.20 11.12
C LYS A 244 -4.48 14.61 11.69
N ARG A 245 -5.55 15.35 11.58
CA ARG A 245 -5.71 16.73 12.12
C ARG A 245 -6.07 16.72 13.60
#